data_563ac105b24668255af751534d29dd4b
#
_entry.id   563ac105b24668255af751534d29dd4b
#
_cell.length_a   1.000
_cell.length_b   1.000
_cell.length_c   1.000
_cell.angle_alpha   90.00
_cell.angle_beta   90.00
_cell.angle_gamma   90.00
#
_symmetry.space_group_name_H-M   'P 1'
#
loop_
_entity.id
_entity.type
_entity.pdbx_description
1 polymer ?
#
loop_
_entity_poly.entity_id
_entity_poly.type
_entity_poly.pdbx_seq_one_letter_code
_entity_poly.pdbx_strand_id
1 'polypeptide(L)'
;MFSYLFSFDSGILTYVSFLITNIAIYAMLGLGLNLQWGFTGLINFGVAGFVAVGAYATVVLSMTGLSLFVSMVVGGLVAAIFGLGLGIATLRLREDYLAIVTIGAAELVRLVVNNESLVDGKPGAIGINGFPLPLAEFRPDIFTRYSMALLLTGVFGLALWKLWNWSRQRLVSVAQSSKVWIMAVSVLGALVLVRADVVTTIAMLNFKDNQVVNGLLFCSVLMAALVFLLVETLVRSPWGRVLKAIREDEEVAKALGKNVFSYKLQSLMIGGFITGIAGAFYAWQQSNVYPDNFKSDLTFNVWILMVLGGAGSNPGVAIGAAIFWIYTTLTRDLSKLLPMVPTSQIDAFRMVFIGLLLIGLMVWRPQGLLGNRDELTLGK
;
A
#
# COMPACT_ATOMS: atom_id res chain seq x y z
N MET A 1 5.56 16.12 -22.27
CA MET A 1 5.45 15.53 -20.92
C MET A 1 4.94 16.54 -19.88
N PHE A 2 5.55 17.71 -19.71
CA PHE A 2 5.04 18.76 -18.80
C PHE A 2 3.65 19.29 -19.19
N SER A 3 3.31 19.37 -20.48
CA SER A 3 2.00 19.81 -20.95
C SER A 3 0.86 18.85 -20.51
N TYR A 4 1.14 17.56 -20.42
CA TYR A 4 0.16 16.56 -19.94
C TYR A 4 -0.21 16.73 -18.46
N LEU A 5 0.67 17.26 -17.64
CA LEU A 5 0.39 17.53 -16.23
C LEU A 5 -0.59 18.69 -16.01
N PHE A 6 -0.79 19.55 -17.01
CA PHE A 6 -1.63 20.74 -16.91
C PHE A 6 -2.89 20.72 -17.81
N SER A 7 -3.02 19.73 -18.70
CA SER A 7 -4.24 19.55 -19.48
C SER A 7 -5.27 18.72 -18.68
N PHE A 8 -6.55 19.01 -18.89
CA PHE A 8 -7.69 18.33 -18.28
C PHE A 8 -8.46 17.48 -19.31
N ASP A 9 -7.77 16.98 -20.32
CA ASP A 9 -8.35 16.06 -21.29
C ASP A 9 -8.80 14.75 -20.58
N SER A 10 -9.90 14.17 -21.04
CA SER A 10 -10.53 12.97 -20.43
C SER A 10 -9.55 11.79 -20.30
N GLY A 11 -8.65 11.63 -21.28
CA GLY A 11 -7.61 10.61 -21.24
C GLY A 11 -6.60 10.79 -20.11
N ILE A 12 -6.19 12.04 -19.89
CA ILE A 12 -5.23 12.39 -18.83
C ILE A 12 -5.89 12.27 -17.46
N LEU A 13 -7.14 12.70 -17.34
CA LEU A 13 -7.91 12.55 -16.10
C LEU A 13 -7.99 11.07 -15.69
N THR A 14 -8.35 10.19 -16.61
CA THR A 14 -8.41 8.74 -16.38
C THR A 14 -7.05 8.17 -15.99
N TYR A 15 -5.97 8.58 -16.64
CA TYR A 15 -4.62 8.14 -16.36
C TYR A 15 -4.14 8.54 -14.96
N VAL A 16 -4.36 9.80 -14.57
CA VAL A 16 -3.98 10.27 -13.22
C VAL A 16 -4.86 9.63 -12.16
N SER A 17 -6.16 9.42 -12.43
CA SER A 17 -7.05 8.68 -11.54
C SER A 17 -6.57 7.25 -11.31
N PHE A 18 -6.14 6.55 -12.35
CA PHE A 18 -5.53 5.23 -12.25
C PHE A 18 -4.24 5.25 -11.40
N LEU A 19 -3.39 6.25 -11.59
CA LEU A 19 -2.16 6.42 -10.81
C LEU A 19 -2.47 6.63 -9.31
N ILE A 20 -3.41 7.51 -8.98
CA ILE A 20 -3.81 7.80 -7.58
C ILE A 20 -4.41 6.54 -6.94
N THR A 21 -5.25 5.80 -7.66
CA THR A 21 -5.82 4.53 -7.19
C THR A 21 -4.71 3.52 -6.83
N ASN A 22 -3.72 3.34 -7.69
CA ASN A 22 -2.59 2.46 -7.41
C ASN A 22 -1.76 2.94 -6.21
N ILE A 23 -1.50 4.24 -6.10
CA ILE A 23 -0.82 4.81 -4.93
C ILE A 23 -1.59 4.49 -3.65
N ALA A 24 -2.92 4.64 -3.64
CA ALA A 24 -3.77 4.33 -2.50
C ALA A 24 -3.71 2.84 -2.12
N ILE A 25 -3.80 1.93 -3.11
CA ILE A 25 -3.73 0.48 -2.90
C ILE A 25 -2.37 0.09 -2.31
N TYR A 26 -1.28 0.54 -2.92
CA TYR A 26 0.06 0.20 -2.45
C TYR A 26 0.43 0.89 -1.13
N ALA A 27 -0.15 2.04 -0.83
CA ALA A 27 -0.05 2.65 0.50
C ALA A 27 -0.70 1.75 1.57
N MET A 28 -1.89 1.19 1.30
CA MET A 28 -2.53 0.22 2.22
C MET A 28 -1.68 -1.04 2.40
N LEU A 29 -1.14 -1.62 1.32
CA LEU A 29 -0.23 -2.77 1.38
C LEU A 29 1.00 -2.45 2.23
N GLY A 30 1.62 -1.30 1.98
CA GLY A 30 2.77 -0.82 2.73
C GLY A 30 2.45 -0.56 4.20
N LEU A 31 1.28 0.00 4.53
CA LEU A 31 0.86 0.22 5.93
C LEU A 31 0.65 -1.10 6.67
N GLY A 32 0.08 -2.12 6.03
CA GLY A 32 -0.05 -3.47 6.59
C GLY A 32 1.31 -4.08 6.92
N LEU A 33 2.26 -4.03 5.98
CA LEU A 33 3.62 -4.50 6.19
C LEU A 33 4.39 -3.65 7.21
N ASN A 34 4.19 -2.32 7.21
CA ASN A 34 4.82 -1.41 8.17
C ASN A 34 4.41 -1.71 9.62
N LEU A 35 3.17 -2.14 9.83
CA LEU A 35 2.73 -2.58 11.15
C LEU A 35 3.49 -3.83 11.61
N GLN A 36 3.71 -4.79 10.70
CA GLN A 36 4.41 -6.04 10.98
C GLN A 36 5.92 -5.83 11.15
N TRP A 37 6.59 -5.20 10.19
CA TRP A 37 8.03 -5.02 10.24
C TRP A 37 8.42 -3.69 10.86
N GLY A 38 7.87 -2.59 10.39
CA GLY A 38 8.28 -1.24 10.80
C GLY A 38 8.06 -0.95 12.29
N PHE A 39 7.02 -1.52 12.89
CA PHE A 39 6.69 -1.31 14.30
C PHE A 39 6.92 -2.51 15.20
N THR A 40 6.90 -3.75 14.67
CA THR A 40 7.01 -4.97 15.47
C THR A 40 8.32 -5.73 15.22
N GLY A 41 9.03 -5.46 14.11
CA GLY A 41 10.25 -6.17 13.72
C GLY A 41 10.01 -7.50 13.00
N LEU A 42 8.77 -7.88 12.68
CA LEU A 42 8.45 -9.14 12.02
C LEU A 42 8.76 -9.09 10.51
N ILE A 43 9.74 -9.84 10.07
CA ILE A 43 10.13 -9.93 8.67
C ILE A 43 9.15 -10.83 7.91
N ASN A 44 8.16 -10.23 7.22
CA ASN A 44 7.18 -10.95 6.42
C ASN A 44 7.43 -10.73 4.92
N PHE A 45 7.91 -11.77 4.24
CA PHE A 45 8.03 -11.80 2.78
C PHE A 45 6.85 -12.49 2.09
N GLY A 46 5.81 -12.82 2.83
CA GLY A 46 4.60 -13.45 2.32
C GLY A 46 3.44 -12.49 2.01
N VAL A 47 3.70 -11.19 1.87
CA VAL A 47 2.66 -10.17 1.64
C VAL A 47 1.75 -10.55 0.48
N ALA A 48 2.32 -11.04 -0.63
CA ALA A 48 1.56 -11.49 -1.81
C ALA A 48 0.53 -12.58 -1.46
N GLY A 49 0.83 -13.48 -0.52
CA GLY A 49 -0.10 -14.50 -0.03
C GLY A 49 -1.31 -13.90 0.70
N PHE A 50 -1.09 -12.92 1.58
CA PHE A 50 -2.18 -12.21 2.25
C PHE A 50 -3.06 -11.44 1.26
N VAL A 51 -2.43 -10.80 0.27
CA VAL A 51 -3.13 -10.10 -0.81
C VAL A 51 -3.95 -11.08 -1.64
N ALA A 52 -3.39 -12.23 -2.02
CA ALA A 52 -4.08 -13.28 -2.77
C ALA A 52 -5.30 -13.80 -2.00
N VAL A 53 -5.13 -14.20 -0.74
CA VAL A 53 -6.21 -14.69 0.11
C VAL A 53 -7.35 -13.67 0.20
N GLY A 54 -7.03 -12.39 0.48
CA GLY A 54 -8.02 -11.33 0.55
C GLY A 54 -8.72 -11.06 -0.79
N ALA A 55 -7.96 -11.03 -1.88
CA ALA A 55 -8.46 -10.80 -3.24
C ALA A 55 -9.43 -11.91 -3.67
N TYR A 56 -8.98 -13.17 -3.62
CA TYR A 56 -9.80 -14.31 -4.03
C TYR A 56 -11.02 -14.50 -3.14
N ALA A 57 -10.88 -14.38 -1.82
CA ALA A 57 -12.03 -14.46 -0.92
C ALA A 57 -13.07 -13.37 -1.24
N THR A 58 -12.63 -12.13 -1.48
CA THR A 58 -13.53 -11.03 -1.85
C THR A 58 -14.23 -11.29 -3.18
N VAL A 59 -13.48 -11.69 -4.22
CA VAL A 59 -14.03 -11.91 -5.56
C VAL A 59 -15.02 -13.08 -5.55
N VAL A 60 -14.64 -14.21 -4.99
CA VAL A 60 -15.52 -15.40 -4.92
C VAL A 60 -16.80 -15.07 -4.16
N LEU A 61 -16.72 -14.44 -2.98
CA LEU A 61 -17.89 -14.06 -2.20
C LEU A 61 -18.78 -13.04 -2.91
N SER A 62 -18.20 -12.08 -3.62
CA SER A 62 -19.01 -11.10 -4.38
C SER A 62 -19.77 -11.74 -5.53
N MET A 63 -19.22 -12.79 -6.15
CA MET A 63 -19.92 -13.56 -7.21
C MET A 63 -21.04 -14.44 -6.67
N THR A 64 -21.06 -14.78 -5.38
CA THR A 64 -22.20 -15.47 -4.73
C THR A 64 -23.36 -14.54 -4.38
N GLY A 65 -23.26 -13.24 -4.70
CA GLY A 65 -24.31 -12.24 -4.46
C GLY A 65 -24.17 -11.47 -3.14
N LEU A 66 -23.09 -11.67 -2.38
CA LEU A 66 -22.80 -10.84 -1.21
C LEU A 66 -22.39 -9.43 -1.65
N SER A 67 -22.75 -8.43 -0.83
CA SER A 67 -22.36 -7.06 -1.12
C SER A 67 -20.82 -6.93 -1.14
N LEU A 68 -20.29 -6.09 -2.05
CA LEU A 68 -18.84 -5.90 -2.24
C LEU A 68 -18.10 -5.53 -0.95
N PHE A 69 -18.69 -4.65 -0.15
CA PHE A 69 -18.06 -4.21 1.11
C PHE A 69 -18.03 -5.31 2.16
N VAL A 70 -19.09 -6.12 2.26
CA VAL A 70 -19.10 -7.29 3.15
C VAL A 70 -18.07 -8.32 2.67
N SER A 71 -18.04 -8.61 1.38
CA SER A 71 -17.05 -9.52 0.77
C SER A 71 -15.62 -9.08 1.04
N MET A 72 -15.33 -7.78 0.94
CA MET A 72 -14.02 -7.19 1.24
C MET A 72 -13.64 -7.36 2.72
N VAL A 73 -14.56 -7.08 3.64
CA VAL A 73 -14.28 -7.23 5.08
C VAL A 73 -14.05 -8.70 5.42
N VAL A 74 -14.87 -9.60 4.89
CA VAL A 74 -14.68 -11.05 5.07
C VAL A 74 -13.36 -11.50 4.44
N GLY A 75 -13.00 -11.02 3.25
CA GLY A 75 -11.69 -11.28 2.63
C GLY A 75 -10.52 -10.84 3.51
N GLY A 76 -10.63 -9.67 4.13
CA GLY A 76 -9.66 -9.20 5.13
C GLY A 76 -9.59 -10.11 6.37
N LEU A 77 -10.74 -10.57 6.89
CA LEU A 77 -10.78 -11.50 8.02
C LEU A 77 -10.17 -12.86 7.68
N VAL A 78 -10.41 -13.40 6.48
CA VAL A 78 -9.78 -14.65 6.02
C VAL A 78 -8.26 -14.47 5.92
N ALA A 79 -7.79 -13.33 5.43
CA ALA A 79 -6.36 -13.01 5.42
C ALA A 79 -5.79 -12.87 6.85
N ALA A 80 -6.54 -12.32 7.81
CA ALA A 80 -6.13 -12.29 9.22
C ALA A 80 -6.04 -13.71 9.83
N ILE A 81 -6.99 -14.60 9.50
CA ILE A 81 -6.96 -16.02 9.93
C ILE A 81 -5.77 -16.74 9.30
N PHE A 82 -5.46 -16.47 8.04
CA PHE A 82 -4.23 -16.96 7.40
C PHE A 82 -2.98 -16.48 8.16
N GLY A 83 -2.94 -15.21 8.57
CA GLY A 83 -1.90 -14.66 9.45
C GLY A 83 -1.83 -15.33 10.82
N LEU A 84 -2.99 -15.66 11.41
CA LEU A 84 -3.05 -16.43 12.66
C LEU A 84 -2.40 -17.81 12.50
N GLY A 85 -2.76 -18.55 11.45
CA GLY A 85 -2.18 -19.86 11.14
C GLY A 85 -0.67 -19.81 10.96
N LEU A 86 -0.19 -18.87 10.14
CA LEU A 86 1.24 -18.65 9.94
C LEU A 86 1.94 -18.25 11.25
N GLY A 87 1.36 -17.33 12.01
CA GLY A 87 1.95 -16.87 13.27
C GLY A 87 2.09 -17.97 14.30
N ILE A 88 1.07 -18.81 14.49
CA ILE A 88 1.15 -19.95 15.42
C ILE A 88 2.26 -20.94 15.01
N ALA A 89 2.41 -21.16 13.71
CA ALA A 89 3.41 -22.09 13.19
C ALA A 89 4.84 -21.54 13.26
N THR A 90 5.02 -20.20 13.08
CA THR A 90 6.34 -19.63 12.78
C THR A 90 6.91 -18.73 13.87
N LEU A 91 6.09 -18.03 14.68
CA LEU A 91 6.57 -17.08 15.69
C LEU A 91 7.34 -17.74 16.85
N ARG A 92 7.36 -19.07 16.93
CA ARG A 92 8.21 -19.84 17.85
C ARG A 92 9.61 -20.09 17.28
N LEU A 93 9.80 -19.84 15.98
CA LEU A 93 11.08 -20.00 15.29
C LEU A 93 11.87 -18.69 15.35
N ARG A 94 13.14 -18.73 14.98
CA ARG A 94 13.96 -17.52 14.80
C ARG A 94 13.38 -16.66 13.67
N GLU A 95 13.60 -15.36 13.74
CA GLU A 95 13.05 -14.37 12.81
C GLU A 95 13.41 -14.64 11.34
N ASP A 96 14.61 -15.18 11.06
CA ASP A 96 15.07 -15.54 9.72
C ASP A 96 14.19 -16.64 9.09
N TYR A 97 13.72 -17.61 9.91
CA TYR A 97 12.84 -18.66 9.42
C TYR A 97 11.43 -18.16 9.12
N LEU A 98 10.96 -17.12 9.81
CA LEU A 98 9.67 -16.48 9.50
C LEU A 98 9.67 -15.96 8.06
N ALA A 99 10.74 -15.30 7.63
CA ALA A 99 10.88 -14.78 6.28
C ALA A 99 10.74 -15.89 5.23
N ILE A 100 11.46 -17.00 5.40
CA ILE A 100 11.45 -18.15 4.46
C ILE A 100 10.08 -18.80 4.42
N VAL A 101 9.48 -19.06 5.59
CA VAL A 101 8.16 -19.72 5.67
C VAL A 101 7.07 -18.85 5.08
N THR A 102 7.11 -17.54 5.28
CA THR A 102 6.09 -16.65 4.71
C THR A 102 6.14 -16.56 3.19
N ILE A 103 7.35 -16.60 2.56
CA ILE A 103 7.47 -16.73 1.10
C ILE A 103 6.88 -18.06 0.63
N GLY A 104 7.27 -19.17 1.28
CA GLY A 104 6.77 -20.50 0.93
C GLY A 104 5.25 -20.59 1.06
N ALA A 105 4.68 -20.03 2.13
CA ALA A 105 3.24 -20.00 2.33
C ALA A 105 2.51 -19.16 1.26
N ALA A 106 3.07 -18.01 0.85
CA ALA A 106 2.51 -17.22 -0.22
C ALA A 106 2.50 -17.98 -1.55
N GLU A 107 3.60 -18.69 -1.85
CA GLU A 107 3.68 -19.51 -3.05
C GLU A 107 2.74 -20.71 -3.00
N LEU A 108 2.56 -21.35 -1.84
CA LEU A 108 1.54 -22.41 -1.65
C LEU A 108 0.13 -21.89 -1.92
N VAL A 109 -0.24 -20.70 -1.41
CA VAL A 109 -1.53 -20.07 -1.73
C VAL A 109 -1.67 -19.88 -3.23
N ARG A 110 -0.65 -19.34 -3.90
CA ARG A 110 -0.65 -19.14 -5.35
C ARG A 110 -0.84 -20.46 -6.12
N LEU A 111 -0.13 -21.52 -5.72
CA LEU A 111 -0.24 -22.84 -6.35
C LEU A 111 -1.60 -23.48 -6.12
N VAL A 112 -2.16 -23.39 -4.92
CA VAL A 112 -3.51 -23.88 -4.61
C VAL A 112 -4.52 -23.19 -5.52
N VAL A 113 -4.50 -21.85 -5.56
CA VAL A 113 -5.42 -21.08 -6.39
C VAL A 113 -5.24 -21.39 -7.89
N ASN A 114 -4.01 -21.66 -8.33
CA ASN A 114 -3.72 -21.99 -9.74
C ASN A 114 -4.32 -23.34 -10.17
N ASN A 115 -4.40 -24.30 -9.26
CA ASN A 115 -4.81 -25.68 -9.56
C ASN A 115 -6.29 -25.94 -9.22
N GLU A 116 -6.86 -25.22 -8.24
CA GLU A 116 -8.23 -25.40 -7.80
C GLU A 116 -9.23 -24.64 -8.67
N SER A 117 -10.41 -25.20 -8.83
CA SER A 117 -11.54 -24.56 -9.50
C SER A 117 -12.37 -23.77 -8.48
N LEU A 118 -12.11 -22.48 -8.36
CA LEU A 118 -12.77 -21.63 -7.37
C LEU A 118 -14.13 -21.08 -7.85
N VAL A 119 -14.32 -20.93 -9.16
CA VAL A 119 -15.54 -20.37 -9.77
C VAL A 119 -15.87 -21.13 -11.04
N ASP A 120 -17.14 -21.50 -11.20
CA ASP A 120 -17.72 -22.15 -12.41
C ASP A 120 -16.99 -23.44 -12.86
N GLY A 121 -16.30 -24.14 -11.98
CA GLY A 121 -15.56 -25.36 -12.33
C GLY A 121 -14.37 -25.16 -13.27
N LYS A 122 -13.95 -23.91 -13.52
CA LYS A 122 -12.80 -23.61 -14.33
C LYS A 122 -11.52 -23.58 -13.48
N PRO A 123 -10.37 -24.09 -13.98
CA PRO A 123 -9.10 -23.99 -13.29
C PRO A 123 -8.76 -22.53 -12.95
N GLY A 124 -8.27 -22.29 -11.74
CA GLY A 124 -7.86 -20.94 -11.31
C GLY A 124 -6.80 -20.30 -12.19
N ALA A 125 -5.98 -21.11 -12.91
CA ALA A 125 -5.02 -20.65 -13.90
C ALA A 125 -5.60 -19.78 -15.01
N ILE A 126 -6.88 -19.96 -15.37
CA ILE A 126 -7.58 -19.14 -16.38
C ILE A 126 -7.86 -17.74 -15.85
N GLY A 127 -7.84 -17.57 -14.52
CA GLY A 127 -8.23 -16.33 -13.86
C GLY A 127 -9.73 -16.16 -13.71
N ILE A 128 -10.12 -15.25 -12.82
CA ILE A 128 -11.52 -14.88 -12.59
C ILE A 128 -11.74 -13.47 -13.15
N ASN A 129 -12.73 -13.31 -13.99
CA ASN A 129 -13.18 -12.04 -14.57
C ASN A 129 -14.70 -11.88 -14.43
N GLY A 130 -15.21 -10.69 -14.76
CA GLY A 130 -16.65 -10.44 -14.76
C GLY A 130 -17.27 -10.33 -13.35
N PHE A 131 -16.46 -10.18 -12.30
CA PHE A 131 -16.95 -9.89 -10.96
C PHE A 131 -17.40 -8.44 -10.82
N PRO A 132 -18.33 -8.14 -9.91
CA PRO A 132 -18.84 -6.79 -9.71
C PRO A 132 -17.74 -5.85 -9.20
N LEU A 133 -17.74 -4.61 -9.71
CA LEU A 133 -16.78 -3.56 -9.33
C LEU A 133 -17.46 -2.49 -8.45
N PRO A 134 -16.74 -1.86 -7.53
CA PRO A 134 -17.32 -0.89 -6.62
C PRO A 134 -17.83 0.34 -7.38
N LEU A 135 -19.09 0.70 -7.12
CA LEU A 135 -19.79 1.85 -7.71
C LEU A 135 -19.86 1.86 -9.25
N ALA A 136 -19.67 0.71 -9.93
CA ALA A 136 -19.69 0.63 -11.39
C ALA A 136 -21.06 1.01 -12.00
N GLU A 137 -22.16 0.66 -11.33
CA GLU A 137 -23.54 0.97 -11.76
C GLU A 137 -24.11 2.20 -11.03
N PHE A 138 -23.33 2.81 -10.15
CA PHE A 138 -23.80 3.92 -9.35
C PHE A 138 -23.90 5.19 -10.20
N ARG A 139 -25.07 5.84 -10.17
CA ARG A 139 -25.36 7.09 -10.89
C ARG A 139 -25.64 8.21 -9.89
N PRO A 140 -24.60 8.85 -9.34
CA PRO A 140 -24.78 9.88 -8.33
C PRO A 140 -25.51 11.11 -8.92
N ASP A 141 -26.41 11.67 -8.13
CA ASP A 141 -27.00 12.99 -8.36
C ASP A 141 -25.94 14.08 -8.17
N ILE A 142 -26.26 15.28 -8.60
CA ILE A 142 -25.35 16.45 -8.49
C ILE A 142 -24.90 16.65 -7.04
N PHE A 143 -25.82 16.60 -6.08
CA PHE A 143 -25.52 16.75 -4.65
C PHE A 143 -24.53 15.67 -4.16
N THR A 144 -24.75 14.42 -4.54
CA THR A 144 -23.87 13.29 -4.18
C THR A 144 -22.47 13.46 -4.77
N ARG A 145 -22.32 13.97 -5.99
CA ARG A 145 -21.00 14.23 -6.59
C ARG A 145 -20.24 15.31 -5.83
N TYR A 146 -20.91 16.40 -5.46
CA TYR A 146 -20.28 17.44 -4.65
C TYR A 146 -19.89 16.93 -3.26
N SER A 147 -20.71 16.08 -2.63
CA SER A 147 -20.38 15.48 -1.34
C SER A 147 -19.19 14.52 -1.44
N MET A 148 -19.10 13.71 -2.50
CA MET A 148 -17.94 12.84 -2.77
C MET A 148 -16.66 13.68 -3.01
N ALA A 149 -16.75 14.74 -3.80
CA ALA A 149 -15.65 15.67 -4.04
C ALA A 149 -15.18 16.31 -2.72
N LEU A 150 -16.11 16.82 -1.92
CA LEU A 150 -15.81 17.45 -0.62
C LEU A 150 -15.15 16.48 0.36
N LEU A 151 -15.58 15.22 0.41
CA LEU A 151 -14.94 14.20 1.24
C LEU A 151 -13.48 13.95 0.81
N LEU A 152 -13.20 13.84 -0.50
CA LEU A 152 -11.83 13.67 -0.99
C LEU A 152 -10.97 14.90 -0.72
N THR A 153 -11.49 16.11 -0.99
CA THR A 153 -10.82 17.37 -0.65
C THR A 153 -10.50 17.44 0.85
N GLY A 154 -11.41 16.96 1.71
CA GLY A 154 -11.16 16.83 3.15
C GLY A 154 -9.98 15.90 3.47
N VAL A 155 -9.87 14.75 2.81
CA VAL A 155 -8.75 13.82 2.97
C VAL A 155 -7.43 14.45 2.53
N PHE A 156 -7.39 15.08 1.34
CA PHE A 156 -6.18 15.75 0.84
C PHE A 156 -5.82 16.98 1.68
N GLY A 157 -6.82 17.72 2.17
CA GLY A 157 -6.64 18.84 3.10
C GLY A 157 -5.99 18.42 4.41
N LEU A 158 -6.43 17.31 4.98
CA LEU A 158 -5.81 16.71 6.18
C LEU A 158 -4.37 16.25 5.89
N ALA A 159 -4.11 15.67 4.72
CA ALA A 159 -2.77 15.28 4.31
C ALA A 159 -1.85 16.50 4.17
N LEU A 160 -2.32 17.59 3.54
CA LEU A 160 -1.60 18.85 3.42
C LEU A 160 -1.33 19.49 4.79
N TRP A 161 -2.31 19.50 5.70
CA TRP A 161 -2.14 20.01 7.05
C TRP A 161 -1.08 19.21 7.84
N LYS A 162 -1.10 17.88 7.74
CA LYS A 162 -0.06 17.02 8.35
C LYS A 162 1.32 17.28 7.75
N LEU A 163 1.43 17.43 6.42
CA LEU A 163 2.67 17.77 5.74
C LEU A 163 3.21 19.13 6.19
N TRP A 164 2.34 20.13 6.31
CA TRP A 164 2.67 21.46 6.80
C TRP A 164 3.21 21.43 8.23
N ASN A 165 2.51 20.75 9.14
CA ASN A 165 2.92 20.62 10.52
C ASN A 165 4.26 19.89 10.65
N TRP A 166 4.46 18.81 9.90
CA TRP A 166 5.72 18.08 9.84
C TRP A 166 6.86 19.00 9.36
N SER A 167 6.65 19.73 8.27
CA SER A 167 7.61 20.68 7.73
C SER A 167 7.99 21.75 8.75
N ARG A 168 7.02 22.38 9.41
CA ARG A 168 7.27 23.41 10.43
C ARG A 168 8.09 22.88 11.60
N GLN A 169 7.76 21.71 12.13
CA GLN A 169 8.48 21.09 13.24
C GLN A 169 9.95 20.79 12.88
N ARG A 170 10.20 20.26 11.68
CA ARG A 170 11.54 19.93 11.19
C ARG A 170 12.36 21.17 10.87
N LEU A 171 11.76 22.25 10.35
CA LEU A 171 12.47 23.49 10.03
C LEU A 171 13.03 24.19 11.28
N VAL A 172 12.41 24.00 12.45
CA VAL A 172 12.86 24.58 13.73
C VAL A 172 14.05 23.81 14.30
N SER A 173 14.14 22.49 14.06
CA SER A 173 15.10 21.60 14.74
C SER A 173 16.38 21.30 13.96
N VAL A 174 16.57 21.80 12.71
CA VAL A 174 17.62 21.34 11.81
C VAL A 174 18.54 22.48 11.34
N ALA A 175 19.82 22.15 11.07
CA ALA A 175 20.84 23.07 10.56
C ALA A 175 20.46 23.69 9.21
N GLN A 176 21.02 24.88 8.91
CA GLN A 176 20.66 25.72 7.76
C GLN A 176 20.75 24.98 6.40
N SER A 177 21.75 24.15 6.18
CA SER A 177 21.94 23.40 4.92
C SER A 177 20.83 22.37 4.64
N SER A 178 20.26 21.77 5.68
CA SER A 178 19.17 20.79 5.53
C SER A 178 17.79 21.42 5.41
N LYS A 179 17.63 22.70 5.73
CA LYS A 179 16.34 23.43 5.60
C LYS A 179 15.89 23.51 4.15
N VAL A 180 16.82 23.73 3.22
CA VAL A 180 16.51 23.83 1.77
C VAL A 180 15.91 22.51 1.27
N TRP A 181 16.46 21.37 1.69
CA TRP A 181 15.92 20.05 1.35
C TRP A 181 14.52 19.81 1.92
N ILE A 182 14.30 20.17 3.19
CA ILE A 182 12.97 20.01 3.82
C ILE A 182 11.94 20.89 3.11
N MET A 183 12.30 22.13 2.78
CA MET A 183 11.42 23.03 2.01
C MET A 183 11.12 22.46 0.61
N ALA A 184 12.14 21.99 -0.12
CA ALA A 184 11.95 21.41 -1.45
C ALA A 184 11.02 20.20 -1.42
N VAL A 185 11.24 19.27 -0.49
CA VAL A 185 10.38 18.07 -0.32
C VAL A 185 8.95 18.47 0.07
N SER A 186 8.79 19.48 0.95
CA SER A 186 7.47 19.94 1.38
C SER A 186 6.70 20.62 0.25
N VAL A 187 7.39 21.46 -0.55
CA VAL A 187 6.78 22.14 -1.70
C VAL A 187 6.39 21.12 -2.77
N LEU A 188 7.28 20.19 -3.12
CA LEU A 188 6.97 19.12 -4.08
C LEU A 188 5.81 18.25 -3.60
N GLY A 189 5.83 17.84 -2.33
CA GLY A 189 4.74 17.06 -1.73
C GLY A 189 3.41 17.82 -1.74
N ALA A 190 3.42 19.12 -1.43
CA ALA A 190 2.22 19.94 -1.48
C ALA A 190 1.70 20.10 -2.92
N LEU A 191 2.56 20.30 -3.91
CA LEU A 191 2.16 20.38 -5.32
C LEU A 191 1.53 19.07 -5.80
N VAL A 192 2.09 17.92 -5.43
CA VAL A 192 1.53 16.60 -5.77
C VAL A 192 0.17 16.41 -5.12
N LEU A 193 0.02 16.74 -3.84
CA LEU A 193 -1.26 16.61 -3.12
C LEU A 193 -2.33 17.54 -3.68
N VAL A 194 -2.00 18.79 -3.95
CA VAL A 194 -2.94 19.76 -4.58
C VAL A 194 -3.34 19.28 -5.97
N ARG A 195 -2.39 18.77 -6.75
CA ARG A 195 -2.70 18.23 -8.08
C ARG A 195 -3.60 17.02 -7.98
N ALA A 196 -3.33 16.10 -7.04
CA ALA A 196 -4.17 14.94 -6.79
C ALA A 196 -5.60 15.36 -6.38
N ASP A 197 -5.73 16.35 -5.49
CA ASP A 197 -7.03 16.88 -5.06
C ASP A 197 -7.82 17.47 -6.23
N VAL A 198 -7.20 18.31 -7.05
CA VAL A 198 -7.86 18.91 -8.22
C VAL A 198 -8.34 17.83 -9.19
N VAL A 199 -7.50 16.83 -9.51
CA VAL A 199 -7.88 15.75 -10.43
C VAL A 199 -9.01 14.90 -9.85
N THR A 200 -8.94 14.52 -8.58
CA THR A 200 -9.99 13.73 -7.93
C THR A 200 -11.30 14.48 -7.83
N THR A 201 -11.26 15.79 -7.56
CA THR A 201 -12.45 16.64 -7.55
C THR A 201 -13.09 16.70 -8.93
N ILE A 202 -12.31 16.94 -10.00
CA ILE A 202 -12.83 16.95 -11.37
C ILE A 202 -13.40 15.56 -11.74
N ALA A 203 -12.72 14.46 -11.36
CA ALA A 203 -13.20 13.09 -11.59
C ALA A 203 -14.56 12.83 -10.90
N MET A 204 -14.75 13.34 -9.68
CA MET A 204 -16.04 13.20 -8.98
C MET A 204 -17.15 14.04 -9.63
N LEU A 205 -16.86 15.27 -10.06
CA LEU A 205 -17.81 16.11 -10.75
C LEU A 205 -18.23 15.51 -12.11
N ASN A 206 -17.28 14.89 -12.82
CA ASN A 206 -17.48 14.20 -14.10
C ASN A 206 -17.65 12.67 -13.92
N PHE A 207 -18.24 12.24 -12.81
CA PHE A 207 -18.33 10.82 -12.43
C PHE A 207 -18.90 9.93 -13.53
N LYS A 208 -19.84 10.44 -14.31
CA LYS A 208 -20.56 9.70 -15.37
C LYS A 208 -19.66 9.31 -16.55
N ASP A 209 -18.58 10.01 -16.80
CA ASP A 209 -17.73 9.81 -17.96
C ASP A 209 -16.95 8.48 -17.86
N ASN A 210 -16.58 8.07 -16.64
CA ASN A 210 -15.90 6.80 -16.37
C ASN A 210 -16.23 6.29 -14.96
N GLN A 211 -17.44 5.72 -14.81
CA GLN A 211 -17.99 5.31 -13.51
C GLN A 211 -17.11 4.30 -12.77
N VAL A 212 -16.55 3.32 -13.49
CA VAL A 212 -15.69 2.27 -12.90
C VAL A 212 -14.42 2.85 -12.31
N VAL A 213 -13.70 3.65 -13.07
CA VAL A 213 -12.43 4.25 -12.62
C VAL A 213 -12.66 5.24 -11.48
N ASN A 214 -13.69 6.10 -11.63
CA ASN A 214 -14.00 7.13 -10.64
C ASN A 214 -14.56 6.53 -9.34
N GLY A 215 -15.36 5.46 -9.44
CA GLY A 215 -15.88 4.72 -8.28
C GLY A 215 -14.77 4.03 -7.51
N LEU A 216 -13.86 3.36 -8.21
CA LEU A 216 -12.71 2.70 -7.60
C LEU A 216 -11.73 3.71 -6.97
N LEU A 217 -11.48 4.84 -7.65
CA LEU A 217 -10.68 5.96 -7.13
C LEU A 217 -11.24 6.46 -5.79
N PHE A 218 -12.54 6.76 -5.75
CA PHE A 218 -13.19 7.23 -4.54
C PHE A 218 -13.06 6.24 -3.38
N CYS A 219 -13.43 4.98 -3.61
CA CYS A 219 -13.37 3.94 -2.59
C CYS A 219 -11.94 3.66 -2.11
N SER A 220 -10.96 3.62 -3.03
CA SER A 220 -9.56 3.32 -2.68
C SER A 220 -8.91 4.43 -1.86
N VAL A 221 -9.13 5.71 -2.22
CA VAL A 221 -8.58 6.84 -1.46
C VAL A 221 -9.21 6.94 -0.07
N LEU A 222 -10.54 6.77 0.04
CA LEU A 222 -11.21 6.75 1.34
C LEU A 222 -10.73 5.59 2.20
N MET A 223 -10.62 4.38 1.64
CA MET A 223 -10.14 3.23 2.39
C MET A 223 -8.69 3.39 2.82
N ALA A 224 -7.82 3.91 1.95
CA ALA A 224 -6.43 4.20 2.31
C ALA A 224 -6.34 5.24 3.45
N ALA A 225 -7.19 6.27 3.44
CA ALA A 225 -7.27 7.24 4.52
C ALA A 225 -7.75 6.60 5.83
N LEU A 226 -8.78 5.75 5.78
CA LEU A 226 -9.27 5.01 6.96
C LEU A 226 -8.20 4.08 7.53
N VAL A 227 -7.54 3.29 6.67
CA VAL A 227 -6.44 2.40 7.09
C VAL A 227 -5.29 3.20 7.69
N PHE A 228 -4.92 4.33 7.07
CA PHE A 228 -3.88 5.21 7.60
C PHE A 228 -4.23 5.73 9.00
N LEU A 229 -5.46 6.23 9.21
CA LEU A 229 -5.93 6.71 10.51
C LEU A 229 -5.98 5.58 11.55
N LEU A 230 -6.46 4.40 11.15
CA LEU A 230 -6.50 3.21 12.00
C LEU A 230 -5.09 2.82 12.46
N VAL A 231 -4.14 2.65 11.53
CA VAL A 231 -2.76 2.26 11.87
C VAL A 231 -2.09 3.35 12.71
N GLU A 232 -2.29 4.63 12.38
CA GLU A 232 -1.71 5.74 13.14
C GLU A 232 -2.24 5.78 14.59
N THR A 233 -3.53 5.54 14.81
CA THR A 233 -4.12 5.49 16.16
C THR A 233 -3.65 4.27 16.94
N LEU A 234 -3.55 3.10 16.28
CA LEU A 234 -3.02 1.87 16.90
C LEU A 234 -1.57 2.05 17.35
N VAL A 235 -0.73 2.59 16.49
CA VAL A 235 0.71 2.77 16.78
C VAL A 235 0.96 3.80 17.88
N ARG A 236 0.10 4.82 18.01
CA ARG A 236 0.18 5.82 19.11
C ARG A 236 -0.42 5.34 20.41
N SER A 237 -1.18 4.26 20.41
CA SER A 237 -1.81 3.67 21.61
C SER A 237 -0.78 3.00 22.53
N PRO A 238 -1.17 2.61 23.77
CA PRO A 238 -0.34 1.76 24.63
C PRO A 238 0.12 0.46 23.95
N TRP A 239 -0.73 -0.14 23.13
CA TRP A 239 -0.42 -1.34 22.36
C TRP A 239 0.75 -1.11 21.38
N GLY A 240 0.72 -0.01 20.62
CA GLY A 240 1.79 0.34 19.69
C GLY A 240 3.13 0.63 20.38
N ARG A 241 3.11 1.17 21.62
CA ARG A 241 4.35 1.36 22.40
C ARG A 241 5.00 0.02 22.78
N VAL A 242 4.19 -0.98 23.12
CA VAL A 242 4.69 -2.33 23.40
C VAL A 242 5.28 -2.97 22.14
N LEU A 243 4.67 -2.80 20.96
CA LEU A 243 5.24 -3.29 19.70
C LEU A 243 6.63 -2.71 19.42
N LYS A 244 6.79 -1.38 19.61
CA LYS A 244 8.11 -0.74 19.45
C LYS A 244 9.15 -1.26 20.43
N ALA A 245 8.76 -1.46 21.69
CA ALA A 245 9.65 -2.06 22.69
C ALA A 245 10.08 -3.48 22.31
N ILE A 246 9.16 -4.30 21.76
CA ILE A 246 9.45 -5.65 21.27
C ILE A 246 10.43 -5.59 20.08
N ARG A 247 10.26 -4.62 19.17
CA ARG A 247 11.17 -4.43 18.03
C ARG A 247 12.58 -4.05 18.45
N GLU A 248 12.72 -3.24 19.51
CA GLU A 248 14.01 -2.79 20.03
C GLU A 248 14.72 -3.90 20.80
N ASP A 249 14.02 -4.55 21.73
CA ASP A 249 14.57 -5.66 22.51
C ASP A 249 13.43 -6.55 23.04
N GLU A 250 13.32 -7.76 22.46
CA GLU A 250 12.32 -8.75 22.83
C GLU A 250 12.52 -9.28 24.25
N GLU A 251 13.76 -9.48 24.68
CA GLU A 251 14.08 -10.03 25.99
C GLU A 251 13.74 -9.05 27.12
N VAL A 252 14.01 -7.76 26.90
CA VAL A 252 13.62 -6.70 27.83
C VAL A 252 12.09 -6.61 27.94
N ALA A 253 11.37 -6.71 26.82
CA ALA A 253 9.91 -6.69 26.83
C ALA A 253 9.35 -7.91 27.62
N LYS A 254 9.92 -9.10 27.47
CA LYS A 254 9.59 -10.31 28.24
C LYS A 254 9.88 -10.11 29.75
N ALA A 255 11.03 -9.56 30.08
CA ALA A 255 11.41 -9.30 31.46
C ALA A 255 10.46 -8.34 32.18
N LEU A 256 9.84 -7.41 31.43
CA LEU A 256 8.77 -6.54 31.90
C LEU A 256 7.38 -7.19 31.94
N GLY A 257 7.30 -8.51 31.79
CA GLY A 257 6.06 -9.29 31.88
C GLY A 257 5.13 -9.18 30.69
N LYS A 258 5.63 -8.73 29.50
CA LYS A 258 4.81 -8.67 28.28
C LYS A 258 4.80 -10.03 27.56
N ASN A 259 3.60 -10.45 27.12
CA ASN A 259 3.48 -11.65 26.29
C ASN A 259 3.83 -11.32 24.83
N VAL A 260 5.11 -11.34 24.51
CA VAL A 260 5.66 -10.97 23.19
C VAL A 260 5.00 -11.77 22.07
N PHE A 261 4.82 -13.09 22.24
CA PHE A 261 4.15 -13.93 21.25
C PHE A 261 2.76 -13.42 20.86
N SER A 262 1.95 -13.05 21.86
CA SER A 262 0.59 -12.54 21.62
C SER A 262 0.61 -11.21 20.84
N TYR A 263 1.53 -10.30 21.17
CA TYR A 263 1.66 -9.01 20.48
C TYR A 263 2.14 -9.19 19.03
N LYS A 264 3.15 -10.04 18.80
CA LYS A 264 3.63 -10.39 17.46
C LYS A 264 2.52 -11.02 16.61
N LEU A 265 1.75 -11.95 17.20
CA LEU A 265 0.61 -12.61 16.54
C LEU A 265 -0.48 -11.60 16.15
N GLN A 266 -0.87 -10.70 17.06
CA GLN A 266 -1.84 -9.64 16.79
C GLN A 266 -1.36 -8.72 15.66
N SER A 267 -0.09 -8.34 15.67
CA SER A 267 0.50 -7.51 14.61
C SER A 267 0.43 -8.20 13.25
N LEU A 268 0.73 -9.49 13.20
CA LEU A 268 0.66 -10.28 11.96
C LEU A 268 -0.77 -10.40 11.45
N MET A 269 -1.74 -10.62 12.35
CA MET A 269 -3.16 -10.71 12.01
C MET A 269 -3.73 -9.37 11.52
N ILE A 270 -3.46 -8.27 12.23
CA ILE A 270 -3.97 -6.94 11.86
C ILE A 270 -3.32 -6.47 10.56
N GLY A 271 -2.00 -6.65 10.41
CA GLY A 271 -1.31 -6.36 9.16
C GLY A 271 -1.84 -7.23 8.01
N GLY A 272 -2.11 -8.52 8.27
CA GLY A 272 -2.75 -9.45 7.33
C GLY A 272 -4.16 -9.01 6.93
N PHE A 273 -4.98 -8.54 7.88
CA PHE A 273 -6.30 -7.97 7.63
C PHE A 273 -6.23 -6.77 6.68
N ILE A 274 -5.33 -5.84 6.95
CA ILE A 274 -5.13 -4.62 6.14
C ILE A 274 -4.66 -5.01 4.73
N THR A 275 -3.69 -5.91 4.60
CA THR A 275 -3.21 -6.38 3.29
C THR A 275 -4.26 -7.18 2.54
N GLY A 276 -5.14 -7.92 3.23
CA GLY A 276 -6.28 -8.60 2.64
C GLY A 276 -7.32 -7.63 2.08
N ILE A 277 -7.67 -6.56 2.81
CA ILE A 277 -8.51 -5.48 2.29
C ILE A 277 -7.87 -4.82 1.06
N ALA A 278 -6.58 -4.50 1.13
CA ALA A 278 -5.86 -3.96 -0.02
C ALA A 278 -5.86 -4.92 -1.21
N GLY A 279 -5.87 -6.24 -0.95
CA GLY A 279 -6.03 -7.29 -1.95
C GLY A 279 -7.35 -7.23 -2.71
N ALA A 280 -8.45 -6.90 -2.04
CA ALA A 280 -9.74 -6.66 -2.70
C ALA A 280 -9.65 -5.49 -3.70
N PHE A 281 -9.08 -4.36 -3.28
CA PHE A 281 -8.87 -3.21 -4.17
C PHE A 281 -7.90 -3.53 -5.31
N TYR A 282 -6.87 -4.32 -5.04
CA TYR A 282 -5.93 -4.79 -6.06
C TYR A 282 -6.64 -5.64 -7.12
N ALA A 283 -7.53 -6.57 -6.71
CA ALA A 283 -8.35 -7.36 -7.62
C ALA A 283 -9.27 -6.48 -8.48
N TRP A 284 -9.97 -5.54 -7.87
CA TRP A 284 -10.85 -4.60 -8.59
C TRP A 284 -10.09 -3.72 -9.58
N GLN A 285 -8.88 -3.29 -9.23
CA GLN A 285 -8.03 -2.48 -10.11
C GLN A 285 -7.55 -3.26 -11.34
N GLN A 286 -7.29 -4.56 -11.18
CA GLN A 286 -6.86 -5.42 -12.28
C GLN A 286 -8.04 -5.86 -13.17
N SER A 287 -9.29 -5.79 -12.66
CA SER A 287 -10.52 -6.27 -13.35
C SER A 287 -10.47 -7.73 -13.77
N ASN A 288 -9.36 -8.40 -13.57
CA ASN A 288 -9.13 -9.80 -13.84
C ASN A 288 -8.07 -10.34 -12.86
N VAL A 289 -8.39 -11.41 -12.15
CA VAL A 289 -7.56 -11.93 -11.08
C VAL A 289 -6.93 -13.25 -11.50
N TYR A 290 -5.63 -13.22 -11.80
CA TYR A 290 -4.81 -14.38 -12.12
C TYR A 290 -3.88 -14.74 -10.96
N PRO A 291 -3.56 -16.02 -10.76
CA PRO A 291 -2.56 -16.43 -9.75
C PRO A 291 -1.21 -15.74 -9.92
N ASP A 292 -0.82 -15.46 -11.17
CA ASP A 292 0.44 -14.79 -11.50
C ASP A 292 0.51 -13.32 -11.04
N ASN A 293 -0.63 -12.68 -10.75
CA ASN A 293 -0.67 -11.35 -10.15
C ASN A 293 -0.12 -11.32 -8.71
N PHE A 294 -0.02 -12.49 -8.07
CA PHE A 294 0.38 -12.63 -6.66
C PHE A 294 1.74 -13.33 -6.50
N LYS A 295 2.64 -13.16 -7.49
CA LYS A 295 4.04 -13.59 -7.39
C LYS A 295 4.80 -12.79 -6.34
N SER A 296 5.95 -13.30 -5.96
CA SER A 296 6.86 -12.64 -4.99
C SER A 296 7.24 -11.20 -5.36
N ASP A 297 7.20 -10.85 -6.66
CA ASP A 297 7.47 -9.49 -7.13
C ASP A 297 6.55 -8.44 -6.46
N LEU A 298 5.27 -8.80 -6.21
CA LEU A 298 4.35 -7.94 -5.49
C LEU A 298 4.86 -7.64 -4.07
N THR A 299 5.33 -8.67 -3.37
CA THR A 299 5.92 -8.51 -2.03
C THR A 299 7.14 -7.60 -2.07
N PHE A 300 8.07 -7.83 -3.00
CA PHE A 300 9.27 -7.01 -3.13
C PHE A 300 8.94 -5.55 -3.46
N ASN A 301 7.96 -5.29 -4.31
CA ASN A 301 7.48 -3.93 -4.58
C ASN A 301 6.98 -3.22 -3.32
N VAL A 302 6.25 -3.94 -2.45
CA VAL A 302 5.78 -3.39 -1.16
C VAL A 302 6.94 -3.15 -0.20
N TRP A 303 7.95 -4.02 -0.18
CA TRP A 303 9.17 -3.79 0.60
C TRP A 303 9.95 -2.57 0.10
N ILE A 304 10.12 -2.42 -1.21
CA ILE A 304 10.80 -1.29 -1.85
C ILE A 304 10.16 0.05 -1.42
N LEU A 305 8.85 0.18 -1.59
CA LEU A 305 8.17 1.43 -1.26
C LEU A 305 8.24 1.75 0.25
N MET A 306 8.22 0.73 1.11
CA MET A 306 8.30 0.90 2.54
C MET A 306 9.72 1.32 2.98
N VAL A 307 10.76 0.68 2.45
CA VAL A 307 12.17 1.06 2.72
C VAL A 307 12.45 2.45 2.19
N LEU A 308 11.98 2.77 0.99
CA LEU A 308 12.13 4.09 0.37
C LEU A 308 11.47 5.18 1.22
N GLY A 309 10.26 4.94 1.69
CA GLY A 309 9.51 5.88 2.53
C GLY A 309 10.07 6.02 3.94
N GLY A 310 10.58 4.93 4.49
CA GLY A 310 11.12 4.80 5.85
C GLY A 310 10.24 3.92 6.73
N ALA A 311 10.81 2.78 7.15
CA ALA A 311 10.15 1.84 8.05
C ALA A 311 9.86 2.48 9.41
N GLY A 312 8.72 2.11 10.02
CA GLY A 312 8.27 2.70 11.29
C GLY A 312 7.62 4.08 11.15
N SER A 313 7.45 4.59 9.91
CA SER A 313 6.80 5.88 9.64
C SER A 313 5.62 5.70 8.69
N ASN A 314 4.37 5.82 9.19
CA ASN A 314 3.18 5.71 8.34
C ASN A 314 3.12 6.78 7.23
N PRO A 315 3.44 8.07 7.49
CA PRO A 315 3.55 9.06 6.43
C PRO A 315 4.67 8.72 5.44
N GLY A 316 5.77 8.13 5.92
CA GLY A 316 6.87 7.65 5.08
C GLY A 316 6.39 6.63 4.06
N VAL A 317 5.68 5.60 4.50
CA VAL A 317 5.12 4.56 3.63
C VAL A 317 4.19 5.14 2.55
N ALA A 318 3.31 6.08 2.91
CA ALA A 318 2.42 6.74 1.94
C ALA A 318 3.20 7.51 0.87
N ILE A 319 4.25 8.25 1.27
CA ILE A 319 5.14 8.95 0.34
C ILE A 319 5.96 7.96 -0.49
N GLY A 320 6.45 6.88 0.11
CA GLY A 320 7.15 5.82 -0.59
C GLY A 320 6.29 5.19 -1.69
N ALA A 321 5.01 4.92 -1.40
CA ALA A 321 4.06 4.43 -2.39
C ALA A 321 3.85 5.42 -3.55
N ALA A 322 3.73 6.71 -3.23
CA ALA A 322 3.59 7.75 -4.25
C ALA A 322 4.84 7.84 -5.15
N ILE A 323 6.03 7.88 -4.57
CA ILE A 323 7.29 7.96 -5.31
C ILE A 323 7.47 6.71 -6.18
N PHE A 324 7.24 5.52 -5.63
CA PHE A 324 7.37 4.26 -6.34
C PHE A 324 6.45 4.21 -7.57
N TRP A 325 5.18 4.58 -7.42
CA TRP A 325 4.22 4.55 -8.52
C TRP A 325 4.43 5.65 -9.54
N ILE A 326 4.79 6.87 -9.12
CA ILE A 326 5.16 7.95 -10.03
C ILE A 326 6.37 7.52 -10.87
N TYR A 327 7.41 6.97 -10.23
CA TYR A 327 8.59 6.46 -10.93
C TYR A 327 8.23 5.34 -11.92
N THR A 328 7.45 4.34 -11.49
CA THR A 328 7.01 3.23 -12.33
C THR A 328 6.23 3.70 -13.56
N THR A 329 5.39 4.70 -13.36
CA THR A 329 4.56 5.29 -14.42
C THR A 329 5.39 6.11 -15.39
N LEU A 330 6.30 6.95 -14.87
CA LEU A 330 7.22 7.75 -15.70
C LEU A 330 8.13 6.88 -16.57
N THR A 331 8.67 5.80 -16.02
CA THR A 331 9.53 4.89 -16.78
C THR A 331 8.77 4.09 -17.84
N ARG A 332 7.49 3.76 -17.58
CA ARG A 332 6.62 3.16 -18.61
C ARG A 332 6.35 4.12 -19.77
N ASP A 333 6.13 5.40 -19.50
CA ASP A 333 5.91 6.40 -20.55
C ASP A 333 7.19 6.68 -21.34
N LEU A 334 8.35 6.58 -20.71
CA LEU A 334 9.65 6.70 -21.39
C LEU A 334 9.84 5.61 -22.46
N SER A 335 9.26 4.40 -22.26
CA SER A 335 9.30 3.33 -23.27
C SER A 335 8.62 3.73 -24.58
N LYS A 336 7.58 4.57 -24.53
CA LYS A 336 6.90 5.09 -25.72
C LYS A 336 7.74 6.09 -26.51
N LEU A 337 8.70 6.74 -25.85
CA LEU A 337 9.63 7.70 -26.47
C LEU A 337 10.85 7.01 -27.10
N LEU A 338 11.10 5.76 -26.76
CA LEU A 338 12.23 4.97 -27.23
C LEU A 338 11.75 3.70 -27.96
N PRO A 339 11.08 3.81 -29.12
CA PRO A 339 10.45 2.68 -29.80
C PRO A 339 11.46 1.64 -30.31
N MET A 340 12.75 1.99 -30.36
CA MET A 340 13.83 1.07 -30.76
C MET A 340 14.26 0.10 -29.64
N VAL A 341 13.87 0.35 -28.40
CA VAL A 341 14.24 -0.49 -27.25
C VAL A 341 13.06 -1.39 -26.88
N PRO A 342 13.23 -2.72 -26.87
CA PRO A 342 12.17 -3.64 -26.43
C PRO A 342 11.66 -3.29 -25.02
N THR A 343 10.35 -3.37 -24.79
CA THR A 343 9.72 -3.06 -23.50
C THR A 343 10.29 -3.90 -22.35
N SER A 344 10.66 -5.16 -22.63
CA SER A 344 11.30 -6.05 -21.64
C SER A 344 12.66 -5.54 -21.15
N GLN A 345 13.44 -4.88 -22.01
CA GLN A 345 14.72 -4.28 -21.60
C GLN A 345 14.51 -3.03 -20.74
N ILE A 346 13.47 -2.25 -21.03
CA ILE A 346 13.12 -1.07 -20.21
C ILE A 346 12.61 -1.50 -18.83
N ASP A 347 11.83 -2.58 -18.76
CA ASP A 347 11.39 -3.15 -17.48
C ASP A 347 12.56 -3.70 -16.66
N ALA A 348 13.51 -4.39 -17.31
CA ALA A 348 14.74 -4.84 -16.65
C ALA A 348 15.58 -3.66 -16.15
N PHE A 349 15.77 -2.62 -16.99
CA PHE A 349 16.50 -1.41 -16.60
C PHE A 349 15.83 -0.68 -15.42
N ARG A 350 14.50 -0.64 -15.40
CA ARG A 350 13.74 -0.09 -14.28
C ARG A 350 14.05 -0.82 -12.97
N MET A 351 14.10 -2.16 -12.97
CA MET A 351 14.43 -2.96 -11.77
C MET A 351 15.86 -2.69 -11.30
N VAL A 352 16.82 -2.63 -12.21
CA VAL A 352 18.21 -2.29 -11.89
C VAL A 352 18.30 -0.90 -11.26
N PHE A 353 17.62 0.09 -11.84
CA PHE A 353 17.65 1.46 -11.33
C PHE A 353 17.02 1.57 -9.94
N ILE A 354 15.88 0.89 -9.70
CA ILE A 354 15.27 0.83 -8.35
C ILE A 354 16.24 0.20 -7.35
N GLY A 355 16.91 -0.90 -7.73
CA GLY A 355 17.91 -1.55 -6.88
C GLY A 355 19.07 -0.61 -6.54
N LEU A 356 19.63 0.10 -7.51
CA LEU A 356 20.68 1.09 -7.30
C LEU A 356 20.22 2.27 -6.43
N LEU A 357 19.00 2.75 -6.64
CA LEU A 357 18.40 3.81 -5.83
C LEU A 357 18.26 3.37 -4.37
N LEU A 358 17.81 2.13 -4.12
CA LEU A 358 17.72 1.56 -2.77
C LEU A 358 19.09 1.44 -2.13
N ILE A 359 20.10 0.91 -2.83
CA ILE A 359 21.47 0.81 -2.31
C ILE A 359 22.00 2.20 -1.94
N GLY A 360 21.86 3.17 -2.84
CA GLY A 360 22.26 4.56 -2.58
C GLY A 360 21.52 5.15 -1.36
N LEU A 361 20.20 4.91 -1.27
CA LEU A 361 19.42 5.41 -0.15
C LEU A 361 19.81 4.74 1.16
N MET A 362 20.05 3.44 1.19
CA MET A 362 20.51 2.72 2.37
C MET A 362 21.92 3.15 2.85
N VAL A 363 22.79 3.51 1.91
CA VAL A 363 24.14 4.04 2.25
C VAL A 363 24.04 5.47 2.81
N TRP A 364 23.23 6.33 2.19
CA TRP A 364 23.16 7.74 2.59
C TRP A 364 22.11 8.04 3.66
N ARG A 365 21.00 7.31 3.67
CA ARG A 365 19.88 7.46 4.61
C ARG A 365 19.25 6.10 4.96
N PRO A 366 19.89 5.29 5.82
CA PRO A 366 19.38 3.96 6.17
C PRO A 366 17.99 3.98 6.82
N GLN A 367 17.58 5.15 7.37
CA GLN A 367 16.22 5.34 7.92
C GLN A 367 15.14 5.60 6.84
N GLY A 368 15.49 5.67 5.55
CA GLY A 368 14.57 6.10 4.50
C GLY A 368 14.32 7.62 4.50
N LEU A 369 13.34 8.07 3.70
CA LEU A 369 13.06 9.50 3.52
C LEU A 369 12.51 10.17 4.78
N LEU A 370 11.58 9.52 5.50
CA LEU A 370 10.88 10.05 6.67
C LEU A 370 11.04 9.22 7.94
N GLY A 371 11.93 8.23 7.96
CA GLY A 371 12.26 7.45 9.14
C GLY A 371 12.94 8.29 10.25
N ASN A 372 12.91 7.82 11.47
CA ASN A 372 13.46 8.50 12.64
C ASN A 372 14.91 8.04 12.86
N ARG A 373 15.86 8.98 12.95
CA ARG A 373 17.27 8.67 13.18
C ARG A 373 17.53 8.09 14.57
N ASP A 374 16.79 8.55 15.56
CA ASP A 374 17.00 8.19 16.96
C ASP A 374 16.66 6.71 17.24
N GLU A 375 15.78 6.12 16.41
CA GLU A 375 15.42 4.70 16.50
C GLU A 375 16.51 3.74 15.97
N LEU A 376 17.51 4.23 15.21
CA LEU A 376 18.62 3.43 14.68
C LEU A 376 19.90 3.52 15.52
N THR A 377 19.98 4.47 16.44
CA THR A 377 21.20 4.74 17.23
C THR A 377 21.19 4.07 18.60
N LEU A 378 20.07 3.55 19.06
CA LEU A 378 19.92 2.87 20.36
C LEU A 378 20.54 1.45 20.38
N GLY A 379 20.99 0.93 19.24
CA GLY A 379 21.64 -0.38 19.08
C GLY A 379 23.18 -0.35 18.97
N LYS A 380 23.84 0.76 19.38
CA LYS A 380 25.31 0.84 19.46
C LYS A 380 25.78 1.08 20.87
#